data_edd3298488c59f850d4aefe28777c977
#
_entry.id   edd3298488c59f850d4aefe28777c977
#
_cell.length_a   1.000
_cell.length_b   1.000
_cell.length_c   1.000
_cell.angle_alpha   90.00
_cell.angle_beta   90.00
_cell.angle_gamma   90.00
#
_symmetry.space_group_name_H-M   'P 1'
#
loop_
_entity.id
_entity.type
_entity.pdbx_description
1 polymer ?
#
loop_
_entity_poly.entity_id
_entity_poly.type
_entity_poly.pdbx_seq_one_letter_code
_entity_poly.pdbx_strand_id
1 'polypeptide(L)'
;DEEAISIASGIAEMFVSHGINVSIISNGCDVDTHNLVFVQGGAGMGHLNNINTALARIDTSIVMEEYSELLERVLQLDSGSKEKEYIYVMISASRRKNLQKTVNKIRRFQGDMVWIVPHFPGDEYGLELCDFEPVSWEIK
;
A
#
# COMPACT_ATOMS: atom_id res chain seq x y z
N ASP A 1 5.87 10.12 -1.87
CA ASP A 1 6.07 10.12 -3.31
C ASP A 1 4.73 10.36 -4.01
N GLU A 2 4.64 11.44 -4.78
CA GLU A 2 3.41 11.86 -5.47
C GLU A 2 2.93 10.81 -6.48
N GLU A 3 3.84 10.11 -7.13
CA GLU A 3 3.48 9.05 -8.09
C GLU A 3 2.79 7.90 -7.39
N ALA A 4 3.28 7.47 -6.23
CA ALA A 4 2.64 6.42 -5.45
C ALA A 4 1.24 6.82 -5.00
N ILE A 5 1.05 8.07 -4.60
CA ILE A 5 -0.27 8.61 -4.23
C ILE A 5 -1.22 8.59 -5.43
N SER A 6 -0.76 9.01 -6.61
CA SER A 6 -1.56 8.98 -7.84
C SER A 6 -1.97 7.56 -8.22
N ILE A 7 -1.06 6.60 -8.12
CA ILE A 7 -1.35 5.18 -8.38
C ILE A 7 -2.39 4.67 -7.40
N ALA A 8 -2.22 4.95 -6.12
CA ALA A 8 -3.16 4.53 -5.07
C ALA A 8 -4.56 5.09 -5.31
N SER A 9 -4.67 6.37 -5.65
CA SER A 9 -5.95 7.02 -5.96
C SER A 9 -6.64 6.35 -7.14
N GLY A 10 -5.91 6.09 -8.23
CA GLY A 10 -6.46 5.45 -9.41
C GLY A 10 -6.94 4.02 -9.16
N ILE A 11 -6.19 3.25 -8.42
CA ILE A 11 -6.57 1.88 -8.06
C ILE A 11 -7.80 1.88 -7.14
N ALA A 12 -7.83 2.76 -6.15
CA ALA A 12 -8.97 2.88 -5.25
C ALA A 12 -10.24 3.25 -6.01
N GLU A 13 -10.17 4.20 -6.94
CA GLU A 13 -11.29 4.58 -7.79
C GLU A 13 -11.81 3.40 -8.61
N MET A 14 -10.92 2.63 -9.21
CA MET A 14 -11.29 1.47 -9.99
C MET A 14 -12.02 0.43 -9.14
N PHE A 15 -11.50 0.10 -7.97
CA PHE A 15 -12.13 -0.90 -7.09
C PHE A 15 -13.46 -0.41 -6.51
N VAL A 16 -13.52 0.83 -6.06
CA VAL A 16 -14.76 1.41 -5.51
C VAL A 16 -15.84 1.46 -6.59
N SER A 17 -15.49 1.80 -7.83
CA SER A 17 -16.45 1.84 -8.94
C SER A 17 -17.04 0.47 -9.27
N HIS A 18 -16.37 -0.61 -8.89
CA HIS A 18 -16.85 -1.98 -9.04
C HIS A 18 -17.49 -2.54 -7.76
N GLY A 19 -17.77 -1.70 -6.78
CA GLY A 19 -18.40 -2.11 -5.52
C GLY A 19 -17.50 -2.88 -4.56
N ILE A 20 -16.20 -2.82 -4.77
CA ILE A 20 -15.21 -3.51 -3.92
C ILE A 20 -14.84 -2.60 -2.76
N ASN A 21 -14.85 -3.15 -1.54
CA ASN A 21 -14.42 -2.42 -0.35
C ASN A 21 -12.91 -2.17 -0.39
N VAL A 22 -12.52 -0.93 -0.12
CA VAL A 22 -11.12 -0.51 -0.14
C VAL A 22 -10.77 0.16 1.18
N SER A 23 -9.65 -0.27 1.78
CA SER A 23 -9.01 0.44 2.89
C SER A 23 -7.64 0.94 2.44
N ILE A 24 -7.19 2.03 3.05
CA ILE A 24 -5.88 2.63 2.76
C ILE A 24 -5.07 2.73 4.05
N ILE A 25 -3.81 2.33 3.97
CA ILE A 25 -2.85 2.50 5.05
C ILE A 25 -1.56 3.04 4.44
N SER A 26 -0.99 4.06 5.06
CA SER A 26 0.29 4.62 4.66
C SER A 26 1.18 4.80 5.89
N ASN A 27 2.49 4.65 5.70
CA ASN A 27 3.47 4.99 6.74
C ASN A 27 3.85 6.48 6.73
N GLY A 28 3.21 7.29 5.87
CA GLY A 28 3.36 8.73 5.87
C GLY A 28 2.58 9.41 7.00
N CYS A 29 2.78 10.69 7.13
CA CYS A 29 2.16 11.51 8.18
C CYS A 29 1.00 12.32 7.59
N ASP A 30 -0.17 12.24 8.24
CA ASP A 30 -1.28 13.15 7.93
C ASP A 30 -0.92 14.55 8.41
N VAL A 31 -0.95 15.55 7.53
CA VAL A 31 -0.53 16.92 7.84
C VAL A 31 -1.43 17.60 8.87
N ASP A 32 -2.67 17.17 9.01
CA ASP A 32 -3.62 17.77 9.96
C ASP A 32 -3.58 17.06 11.33
N THR A 33 -3.59 15.74 11.35
CA THR A 33 -3.68 14.97 12.59
C THR A 33 -2.31 14.58 13.17
N HIS A 34 -1.26 14.65 12.37
CA HIS A 34 0.10 14.19 12.70
C HIS A 34 0.20 12.70 13.03
N ASN A 35 -0.76 11.91 12.58
CA ASN A 35 -0.80 10.46 12.77
C ASN A 35 -0.57 9.72 11.45
N LEU A 36 -0.40 8.41 11.53
CA LEU A 36 -0.41 7.54 10.36
C LEU A 36 -1.71 7.71 9.59
N VAL A 37 -1.62 7.65 8.27
CA VAL A 37 -2.81 7.73 7.42
C VAL A 37 -3.47 6.35 7.36
N PHE A 38 -4.70 6.29 7.80
CA PHE A 38 -5.51 5.09 7.77
C PHE A 38 -6.95 5.44 7.39
N VAL A 39 -7.47 4.74 6.38
CA VAL A 39 -8.87 4.84 5.98
C VAL A 39 -9.48 3.45 6.09
N GLN A 40 -10.46 3.30 6.95
CA GLN A 40 -11.16 2.02 7.16
C GLN A 40 -11.88 1.57 5.89
N GLY A 41 -12.03 0.27 5.71
CA GLY A 41 -12.67 -0.29 4.53
C GLY A 41 -14.10 0.20 4.32
N GLY A 42 -14.46 0.40 3.07
CA GLY A 42 -15.79 0.84 2.65
C GLY A 42 -15.88 0.89 1.14
N ALA A 43 -17.03 1.33 0.64
CA ALA A 43 -17.30 1.47 -0.80
C ALA A 43 -18.22 2.66 -1.05
N GLY A 44 -18.41 2.99 -2.33
CA GLY A 44 -19.25 4.11 -2.76
C GLY A 44 -18.50 5.43 -2.90
N MET A 45 -19.17 6.43 -3.50
CA MET A 45 -18.52 7.70 -3.83
C MET A 45 -18.10 8.50 -2.59
N GLY A 46 -18.88 8.45 -1.51
CA GLY A 46 -18.51 9.09 -0.25
C GLY A 46 -17.23 8.51 0.33
N HIS A 47 -17.07 7.21 0.24
CA HIS A 47 -15.86 6.53 0.67
C HIS A 47 -14.66 6.90 -0.21
N LEU A 48 -14.85 6.96 -1.53
CA LEU A 48 -13.80 7.40 -2.44
C LEU A 48 -13.34 8.82 -2.13
N ASN A 49 -14.25 9.72 -1.82
CA ASN A 49 -13.91 11.09 -1.40
C ASN A 49 -13.06 11.09 -0.12
N ASN A 50 -13.38 10.23 0.85
CA ASN A 50 -12.59 10.08 2.07
C ASN A 50 -11.17 9.58 1.78
N ILE A 51 -11.03 8.60 0.89
CA ILE A 51 -9.74 8.09 0.46
C ILE A 51 -8.91 9.21 -0.20
N ASN A 52 -9.49 9.92 -1.15
CA ASN A 52 -8.79 10.99 -1.86
C ASN A 52 -8.39 12.13 -0.93
N THR A 53 -9.24 12.48 0.03
CA THR A 53 -8.92 13.48 1.03
C THR A 53 -7.74 13.03 1.90
N ALA A 54 -7.75 11.79 2.35
CA ALA A 54 -6.65 11.23 3.16
C ALA A 54 -5.34 11.20 2.37
N LEU A 55 -5.38 10.78 1.11
CA LEU A 55 -4.19 10.75 0.25
C LEU A 55 -3.62 12.15 0.01
N ALA A 56 -4.49 13.16 -0.14
CA ALA A 56 -4.06 14.54 -0.33
C ALA A 56 -3.37 15.14 0.91
N ARG A 57 -3.58 14.57 2.08
CA ARG A 57 -2.98 15.03 3.35
C ARG A 57 -1.68 14.35 3.72
N ILE A 58 -1.19 13.42 2.91
CA ILE A 58 0.05 12.70 3.22
C ILE A 58 1.26 13.60 3.00
N ASP A 59 2.07 13.78 4.03
CA ASP A 59 3.40 14.32 3.91
C ASP A 59 4.38 13.15 3.74
N THR A 60 4.84 12.94 2.53
CA THR A 60 5.73 11.83 2.18
C THR A 60 7.17 12.04 2.66
N SER A 61 7.51 13.25 3.11
CA SER A 61 8.84 13.53 3.67
C SER A 61 8.98 13.03 5.11
N ILE A 62 7.87 12.74 5.79
CA ILE A 62 7.85 12.25 7.16
C ILE A 62 7.42 10.78 7.16
N VAL A 63 8.34 9.90 7.56
CA VAL A 63 8.05 8.47 7.73
C VAL A 63 7.75 8.22 9.21
N MET A 64 6.49 7.89 9.50
CA MET A 64 6.03 7.68 10.88
C MET A 64 6.47 6.33 11.43
N GLU A 65 6.61 5.34 10.56
CA GLU A 65 6.93 3.96 10.94
C GLU A 65 7.62 3.27 9.77
N GLU A 66 8.53 2.34 10.05
CA GLU A 66 9.12 1.54 8.99
C GLU A 66 8.05 0.69 8.32
N TYR A 67 8.09 0.61 6.99
CA TYR A 67 7.02 -0.01 6.21
C TYR A 67 6.85 -1.49 6.52
N SER A 68 7.96 -2.22 6.72
CA SER A 68 7.90 -3.64 7.08
C SER A 68 7.22 -3.87 8.44
N GLU A 69 7.46 -3.00 9.41
CA GLU A 69 6.81 -3.07 10.72
C GLU A 69 5.31 -2.78 10.62
N LEU A 70 4.94 -1.79 9.80
CA LEU A 70 3.54 -1.48 9.55
C LEU A 70 2.82 -2.67 8.91
N LEU A 71 3.43 -3.32 7.92
CA LEU A 71 2.87 -4.49 7.26
C LEU A 71 2.67 -5.65 8.24
N GLU A 72 3.63 -5.93 9.10
CA GLU A 72 3.50 -6.99 10.09
C GLU A 72 2.36 -6.73 11.07
N ARG A 73 2.17 -5.48 11.48
CA ARG A 73 1.05 -5.09 12.34
C ARG A 73 -0.29 -5.26 11.65
N VAL A 74 -0.40 -4.89 10.37
CA VAL A 74 -1.60 -5.08 9.56
C VAL A 74 -1.94 -6.57 9.44
N LEU A 75 -0.93 -7.42 9.24
CA LEU A 75 -1.09 -8.86 9.21
C LEU A 75 -1.69 -9.42 10.49
N GLN A 76 -1.21 -8.96 11.63
CA GLN A 76 -1.72 -9.41 12.93
C GLN A 76 -3.18 -9.04 13.12
N LEU A 77 -3.58 -7.85 12.68
CA LEU A 77 -4.97 -7.40 12.75
C LEU A 77 -5.88 -8.23 11.84
N ASP A 78 -5.41 -8.53 10.63
CA ASP A 78 -6.19 -9.27 9.64
C ASP A 78 -6.27 -10.77 9.95
N SER A 79 -5.26 -11.34 10.60
CA SER A 79 -5.21 -12.77 10.92
C SER A 79 -6.33 -13.24 11.85
N GLY A 80 -6.94 -12.33 12.61
CA GLY A 80 -8.10 -12.62 13.43
C GLY A 80 -9.42 -12.69 12.68
N SER A 81 -9.44 -12.33 11.42
CA SER A 81 -10.64 -12.23 10.58
C SER A 81 -10.72 -13.42 9.62
N LYS A 82 -11.22 -14.57 10.10
CA LYS A 82 -11.26 -15.82 9.33
C LYS A 82 -12.25 -15.81 8.16
N GLU A 83 -13.15 -14.83 8.10
CA GLU A 83 -14.22 -14.79 7.11
C GLU A 83 -13.97 -13.81 5.96
N LYS A 84 -12.88 -13.05 6.00
CA LYS A 84 -12.56 -12.05 4.97
C LYS A 84 -11.31 -12.44 4.20
N GLU A 85 -11.45 -12.52 2.91
CA GLU A 85 -10.30 -12.62 2.01
C GLU A 85 -9.84 -11.21 1.65
N TYR A 86 -8.55 -10.98 1.82
CA TYR A 86 -7.93 -9.72 1.45
C TYR A 86 -7.00 -9.90 0.27
N ILE A 87 -7.03 -8.93 -0.63
CA ILE A 87 -6.00 -8.76 -1.65
C ILE A 87 -5.22 -7.50 -1.25
N TYR A 88 -3.92 -7.66 -1.07
CA TYR A 88 -3.05 -6.55 -0.71
C TYR A 88 -2.42 -5.96 -1.96
N VAL A 89 -2.58 -4.65 -2.15
CA VAL A 89 -1.88 -3.91 -3.18
C VAL A 89 -0.91 -2.97 -2.48
N MET A 90 0.38 -3.24 -2.62
CA MET A 90 1.44 -2.43 -2.03
C MET A 90 2.06 -1.56 -3.11
N ILE A 91 2.23 -0.28 -2.82
CA ILE A 91 2.90 0.67 -3.70
C ILE A 91 4.10 1.22 -2.96
N SER A 92 5.30 0.84 -3.35
CA SER A 92 6.52 1.25 -2.69
C SER A 92 7.71 1.13 -3.62
N ALA A 93 8.56 2.15 -3.61
CA ALA A 93 9.85 2.13 -4.29
C ALA A 93 10.98 1.57 -3.43
N SER A 94 10.72 1.22 -2.18
CA SER A 94 11.73 0.69 -1.27
C SER A 94 12.22 -0.68 -1.72
N ARG A 95 13.53 -0.86 -1.72
CA ARG A 95 14.17 -2.14 -2.07
C ARG A 95 14.87 -2.76 -0.87
N ARG A 96 14.47 -2.38 0.35
CA ARG A 96 15.07 -2.90 1.58
C ARG A 96 14.82 -4.39 1.72
N LYS A 97 15.84 -5.11 2.17
CA LYS A 97 15.80 -6.57 2.28
C LYS A 97 14.73 -7.05 3.26
N ASN A 98 14.56 -6.35 4.38
CA ASN A 98 13.54 -6.69 5.37
C ASN A 98 12.12 -6.55 4.81
N LEU A 99 11.87 -5.53 3.97
CA LEU A 99 10.57 -5.37 3.33
C LEU A 99 10.29 -6.52 2.36
N GLN A 100 11.27 -6.90 1.54
CA GLN A 100 11.12 -8.02 0.60
C GLN A 100 10.79 -9.32 1.33
N LYS A 101 11.46 -9.59 2.45
CA LYS A 101 11.20 -10.77 3.28
C LYS A 101 9.79 -10.75 3.89
N THR A 102 9.35 -9.59 4.38
CA THR A 102 8.02 -9.44 4.94
C THR A 102 6.94 -9.67 3.88
N VAL A 103 7.11 -9.13 2.68
CA VAL A 103 6.17 -9.34 1.56
C VAL A 103 6.09 -10.80 1.14
N ASN A 104 7.23 -11.50 1.06
CA ASN A 104 7.26 -12.93 0.77
C ASN A 104 6.45 -13.72 1.81
N LYS A 105 6.60 -13.37 3.08
CA LYS A 105 5.88 -14.00 4.19
C LYS A 105 4.37 -13.77 4.08
N ILE A 106 3.93 -12.57 3.71
CA ILE A 106 2.53 -12.24 3.50
C ILE A 106 1.93 -13.12 2.41
N ARG A 107 2.60 -13.23 1.28
CA ARG A 107 2.12 -14.03 0.15
C ARG A 107 2.01 -15.51 0.49
N ARG A 108 2.91 -16.03 1.31
CA ARG A 108 2.90 -17.45 1.70
C ARG A 108 1.79 -17.81 2.66
N PHE A 109 1.47 -16.92 3.61
CA PHE A 109 0.67 -17.30 4.77
C PHE A 109 -0.67 -16.60 4.88
N GLN A 110 -0.93 -15.52 4.13
CA GLN A 110 -2.14 -14.74 4.34
C GLN A 110 -2.97 -14.42 3.11
N GLY A 111 -2.41 -14.40 1.94
CA GLY A 111 -3.20 -14.13 0.74
C GLY A 111 -2.42 -13.46 -0.37
N ASP A 112 -3.15 -13.10 -1.43
CA ASP A 112 -2.57 -12.52 -2.62
C ASP A 112 -2.04 -11.12 -2.34
N MET A 113 -0.85 -10.85 -2.86
CA MET A 113 -0.18 -9.55 -2.76
C MET A 113 0.32 -9.15 -4.13
N VAL A 114 0.00 -7.93 -4.53
CA VAL A 114 0.58 -7.28 -5.70
C VAL A 114 1.49 -6.16 -5.21
N TRP A 115 2.72 -6.13 -5.66
CA TRP A 115 3.65 -5.05 -5.35
C TRP A 115 3.93 -4.24 -6.60
N ILE A 116 3.47 -2.99 -6.61
CA ILE A 116 3.75 -2.02 -7.66
C ILE A 116 4.97 -1.21 -7.24
N VAL A 117 6.00 -1.23 -8.07
CA VAL A 117 7.28 -0.58 -7.80
C VAL A 117 7.46 0.61 -8.73
N PRO A 118 7.18 1.84 -8.27
CA PRO A 118 7.52 3.04 -9.05
C PRO A 118 9.05 3.16 -9.15
N HIS A 119 9.54 3.43 -10.36
CA HIS A 119 10.97 3.62 -10.58
C HIS A 119 11.22 4.59 -11.74
N PHE A 120 12.37 5.23 -11.72
CA PHE A 120 12.83 6.01 -12.86
C PHE A 120 13.55 5.12 -13.87
N PRO A 121 13.61 5.54 -15.16
CA PRO A 121 14.40 4.80 -16.14
C PRO A 121 15.86 4.64 -15.69
N GLY A 122 16.38 3.44 -15.80
CA GLY A 122 17.75 3.12 -15.43
C GLY A 122 18.00 2.78 -13.97
N ASP A 123 16.96 2.83 -13.11
CA ASP A 123 17.09 2.38 -11.72
C ASP A 123 17.44 0.90 -11.66
N GLU A 124 18.30 0.52 -10.71
CA GLU A 124 18.59 -0.89 -10.45
C GLU A 124 17.35 -1.61 -9.94
N TYR A 125 17.17 -2.86 -10.36
CA TYR A 125 16.02 -3.64 -9.96
C TYR A 125 15.97 -3.86 -8.44
N GLY A 126 17.02 -4.45 -7.85
CA GLY A 126 17.21 -4.54 -6.41
C GLY A 126 16.17 -5.36 -5.64
N LEU A 127 15.39 -6.20 -6.32
CA LEU A 127 14.29 -6.96 -5.74
C LEU A 127 14.50 -8.47 -5.84
N GLU A 128 15.74 -8.91 -5.80
CA GLU A 128 16.13 -10.31 -6.01
C GLU A 128 15.67 -11.24 -4.88
N LEU A 129 15.37 -10.70 -3.70
CA LEU A 129 14.88 -11.49 -2.57
C LEU A 129 13.39 -11.83 -2.68
N CYS A 130 12.65 -11.17 -3.57
CA CYS A 130 11.25 -11.49 -3.80
C CYS A 130 11.12 -12.85 -4.49
N ASP A 131 10.22 -13.70 -3.99
CA ASP A 131 9.91 -15.00 -4.59
C ASP A 131 8.77 -14.91 -5.62
N PHE A 132 8.47 -13.72 -6.10
CA PHE A 132 7.45 -13.42 -7.10
C PHE A 132 7.89 -12.23 -7.95
N GLU A 133 7.16 -11.96 -9.03
CA GLU A 133 7.47 -10.83 -9.92
C GLU A 133 6.68 -9.59 -9.53
N PRO A 134 7.34 -8.53 -8.99
CA PRO A 134 6.68 -7.25 -8.77
C PRO A 134 6.26 -6.57 -10.07
N VAL A 135 5.25 -5.72 -10.00
CA VAL A 135 4.79 -4.93 -11.14
C VAL A 135 5.65 -3.67 -11.26
N SER A 136 6.37 -3.56 -12.35
CA SER A 136 7.20 -2.39 -12.64
C SER A 136 6.34 -1.22 -13.12
N TRP A 137 6.55 -0.05 -12.54
CA TRP A 137 5.87 1.19 -12.94
C TRP A 137 6.90 2.27 -13.22
N GLU A 138 7.22 2.50 -14.49
CA GLU A 138 8.21 3.49 -14.89
C GLU A 138 7.64 4.90 -14.80
N ILE A 139 8.34 5.78 -14.08
CA ILE A 139 7.98 7.19 -13.94
C ILE A 139 8.56 7.93 -15.16
N LYS A 140 7.68 8.60 -15.88
CA LYS A 140 8.05 9.35 -17.09
C LYS A 140 8.33 10.82 -16.82
#